data_bfdc4990592d896c8ee4540de9e46181
#
_entry.id   bfdc4990592d896c8ee4540de9e46181
#
_cell.length_a   1.000
_cell.length_b   1.000
_cell.length_c   1.000
_cell.angle_alpha   90.00
_cell.angle_beta   90.00
_cell.angle_gamma   90.00
#
_symmetry.space_group_name_H-M   'P 1'
#
loop_
_entity.id
_entity.type
_entity.pdbx_description
1 polymer ?
#
loop_
_entity_poly.entity_id
_entity_poly.type
_entity_poly.pdbx_seq_one_letter_code
_entity_poly.pdbx_strand_id
1 'polypeptide(L)'
;MSKRALHHLTAPLIDGNPITLQILGICSALAVTTSMATALTMSLALTVVLTTASALISLVRHHLPNAIRLVVQITIIASLVIVADQILRAYAFEMSQRLSVFVGLIVTNCIVLGRAETFAMRNPVWPSVLDGLGNGLGYSLVLMLVAAIREGLGAGALFGVQLLPLASSGGWFQPLGFMLLAPSAFFIIGLLIWAIRTRRPEQVEPDEFPLRERSGGDRP
;
A
#
# COMPACT_ATOMS: atom_id res chain seq x y z
N MET A 1 -24.57 -0.41 -13.45
CA MET A 1 -23.30 -1.03 -12.99
C MET A 1 -23.66 -2.34 -12.29
N SER A 2 -23.10 -3.47 -12.70
CA SER A 2 -23.42 -4.78 -12.12
C SER A 2 -22.98 -4.82 -10.65
N LYS A 3 -23.76 -5.46 -9.77
CA LYS A 3 -23.43 -5.66 -8.34
C LYS A 3 -22.01 -6.24 -8.13
N ARG A 4 -21.54 -7.05 -9.09
CA ARG A 4 -20.17 -7.59 -9.11
C ARG A 4 -19.09 -6.51 -9.29
N ALA A 5 -19.33 -5.50 -10.12
CA ALA A 5 -18.36 -4.41 -10.35
C ALA A 5 -18.19 -3.54 -9.09
N LEU A 6 -19.28 -3.28 -8.37
CA LEU A 6 -19.24 -2.54 -7.10
C LEU A 6 -18.51 -3.34 -6.02
N HIS A 7 -18.66 -4.66 -6.00
CA HIS A 7 -17.96 -5.54 -5.06
C HIS A 7 -16.43 -5.50 -5.26
N HIS A 8 -15.93 -5.48 -6.52
CA HIS A 8 -14.48 -5.36 -6.80
C HIS A 8 -13.89 -4.02 -6.36
N LEU A 9 -14.72 -2.97 -6.28
CA LEU A 9 -14.29 -1.66 -5.81
C LEU A 9 -14.31 -1.54 -4.28
N THR A 10 -15.31 -2.13 -3.63
CA THR A 10 -15.53 -1.94 -2.17
C THR A 10 -14.86 -3.01 -1.31
N ALA A 11 -14.72 -4.24 -1.81
CA ALA A 11 -14.06 -5.32 -1.07
C ALA A 11 -12.61 -4.97 -0.66
N PRO A 12 -11.76 -4.38 -1.52
CA PRO A 12 -10.40 -4.01 -1.14
C PRO A 12 -10.29 -2.87 -0.13
N LEU A 13 -11.36 -2.08 0.08
CA LEU A 13 -11.33 -0.99 1.05
C LEU A 13 -11.27 -1.49 2.49
N ILE A 14 -12.05 -2.54 2.82
CA ILE A 14 -12.22 -2.99 4.21
C ILE A 14 -11.94 -4.49 4.34
N ASP A 15 -12.58 -5.34 3.54
CA ASP A 15 -12.56 -6.80 3.72
C ASP A 15 -11.31 -7.44 3.08
N GLY A 16 -10.81 -6.90 1.98
CA GLY A 16 -9.65 -7.39 1.24
C GLY A 16 -8.52 -6.37 1.12
N ASN A 17 -8.33 -5.50 2.13
CA ASN A 17 -7.33 -4.44 2.05
C ASN A 17 -5.92 -5.01 1.86
N PRO A 18 -5.14 -4.51 0.87
CA PRO A 18 -3.83 -5.06 0.54
C PRO A 18 -2.81 -4.97 1.67
N ILE A 19 -2.87 -3.94 2.53
CA ILE A 19 -1.94 -3.81 3.65
C ILE A 19 -2.37 -4.66 4.85
N THR A 20 -3.65 -4.60 5.21
CA THR A 20 -4.12 -5.20 6.48
C THR A 20 -4.34 -6.71 6.38
N LEU A 21 -4.79 -7.20 5.23
CA LEU A 21 -5.03 -8.62 5.02
C LEU A 21 -3.88 -9.31 4.30
N GLN A 22 -3.41 -8.73 3.19
CA GLN A 22 -2.40 -9.36 2.34
C GLN A 22 -0.96 -9.01 2.76
N ILE A 23 -0.78 -8.06 3.68
CA ILE A 23 0.53 -7.59 4.18
C ILE A 23 1.43 -7.10 3.02
N LEU A 24 0.83 -6.57 1.96
CA LEU A 24 1.52 -6.06 0.79
C LEU A 24 1.74 -4.53 0.88
N GLY A 25 2.85 -4.05 0.35
CA GLY A 25 3.15 -2.61 0.25
C GLY A 25 3.67 -1.95 1.53
N ILE A 26 4.06 -2.72 2.54
CA ILE A 26 4.63 -2.17 3.79
C ILE A 26 5.93 -1.39 3.51
N CYS A 27 6.78 -1.86 2.58
CA CYS A 27 8.06 -1.20 2.27
C CYS A 27 7.88 0.26 1.83
N SER A 28 6.90 0.51 0.94
CA SER A 28 6.58 1.87 0.51
C SER A 28 5.91 2.68 1.61
N ALA A 29 5.05 2.06 2.42
CA ALA A 29 4.41 2.71 3.56
C ALA A 29 5.43 3.20 4.60
N LEU A 30 6.51 2.45 4.87
CA LEU A 30 7.58 2.90 5.78
C LEU A 30 8.31 4.14 5.28
N ALA A 31 8.62 4.17 4.00
CA ALA A 31 9.44 5.22 3.40
C ALA A 31 8.69 6.55 3.24
N VAL A 32 7.39 6.50 2.91
CA VAL A 32 6.63 7.67 2.43
C VAL A 32 5.74 8.31 3.50
N THR A 33 5.46 7.63 4.59
CA THR A 33 4.54 8.11 5.64
C THR A 33 5.15 9.11 6.64
N THR A 34 6.32 9.66 6.36
CA THR A 34 6.93 10.70 7.20
C THR A 34 6.25 12.07 7.06
N SER A 35 5.53 12.31 5.97
CA SER A 35 4.75 13.52 5.72
C SER A 35 3.46 13.18 4.97
N MET A 36 2.37 13.85 5.35
CA MET A 36 1.07 13.70 4.69
C MET A 36 1.11 14.08 3.21
N ALA A 37 1.88 15.12 2.86
CA ALA A 37 2.01 15.56 1.48
C ALA A 37 2.67 14.50 0.59
N THR A 38 3.76 13.88 1.07
CA THR A 38 4.44 12.78 0.35
C THR A 38 3.57 11.53 0.28
N ALA A 39 2.85 11.21 1.36
CA ALA A 39 1.93 10.08 1.38
C ALA A 39 0.77 10.26 0.38
N LEU A 40 0.18 11.46 0.30
CA LEU A 40 -0.88 11.78 -0.65
C LEU A 40 -0.40 11.65 -2.10
N THR A 41 0.75 12.24 -2.41
CA THR A 41 1.31 12.21 -3.77
C THR A 41 1.64 10.78 -4.19
N MET A 42 2.23 9.99 -3.29
CA MET A 42 2.56 8.58 -3.54
C MET A 42 1.29 7.73 -3.71
N SER A 43 0.26 7.96 -2.91
CA SER A 43 -1.00 7.24 -3.01
C SER A 43 -1.71 7.49 -4.34
N LEU A 44 -1.71 8.74 -4.82
CA LEU A 44 -2.23 9.11 -6.13
C LEU A 44 -1.43 8.46 -7.27
N ALA A 45 -0.10 8.60 -7.24
CA ALA A 45 0.78 8.03 -8.25
C ALA A 45 0.63 6.51 -8.33
N LEU A 46 0.64 5.83 -7.18
CA LEU A 46 0.49 4.38 -7.13
C LEU A 46 -0.89 3.92 -7.63
N THR A 47 -1.97 4.62 -7.27
CA THR A 47 -3.32 4.28 -7.74
C THR A 47 -3.43 4.41 -9.26
N VAL A 48 -2.89 5.47 -9.85
CA VAL A 48 -2.87 5.66 -11.31
C VAL A 48 -2.03 4.59 -11.99
N VAL A 49 -0.81 4.34 -11.49
CA VAL A 49 0.06 3.30 -12.05
C VAL A 49 -0.56 1.92 -11.93
N LEU A 50 -1.10 1.56 -10.76
CA LEU A 50 -1.74 0.26 -10.53
C LEU A 50 -2.91 0.04 -11.48
N THR A 51 -3.76 1.04 -11.66
CA THR A 51 -4.95 0.96 -12.52
C THR A 51 -4.56 0.82 -13.99
N THR A 52 -3.63 1.65 -14.47
CA THR A 52 -3.15 1.62 -15.86
C THR A 52 -2.33 0.36 -16.15
N ALA A 53 -1.49 -0.08 -15.23
CA ALA A 53 -0.73 -1.33 -15.35
C ALA A 53 -1.67 -2.54 -15.41
N SER A 54 -2.68 -2.61 -14.55
CA SER A 54 -3.67 -3.69 -14.56
C SER A 54 -4.45 -3.73 -15.88
N ALA A 55 -4.79 -2.57 -16.45
CA ALA A 55 -5.46 -2.47 -17.73
C ALA A 55 -4.57 -3.00 -18.89
N LEU A 56 -3.32 -2.52 -18.96
CA LEU A 56 -2.39 -2.90 -20.02
C LEU A 56 -1.99 -4.38 -19.94
N ILE A 57 -1.70 -4.88 -18.75
CA ILE A 57 -1.33 -6.29 -18.54
C ILE A 57 -2.51 -7.19 -18.92
N SER A 58 -3.73 -6.84 -18.54
CA SER A 58 -4.93 -7.58 -18.93
C SER A 58 -5.16 -7.57 -20.46
N LEU A 59 -4.80 -6.49 -21.17
CA LEU A 59 -4.91 -6.39 -22.61
C LEU A 59 -3.90 -7.32 -23.32
N VAL A 60 -2.68 -7.37 -22.82
CA VAL A 60 -1.56 -8.12 -23.46
C VAL A 60 -1.52 -9.58 -23.00
N ARG A 61 -2.27 -9.97 -21.96
CA ARG A 61 -2.19 -11.29 -21.31
C ARG A 61 -2.25 -12.50 -22.26
N HIS A 62 -3.01 -12.40 -23.36
CA HIS A 62 -3.17 -13.50 -24.32
C HIS A 62 -1.94 -13.75 -25.20
N HIS A 63 -1.03 -12.79 -25.28
CA HIS A 63 0.18 -12.86 -26.11
C HIS A 63 1.44 -13.25 -25.32
N LEU A 64 1.32 -13.39 -23.98
CA LEU A 64 2.44 -13.62 -23.11
C LEU A 64 2.64 -15.11 -22.80
N PRO A 65 3.76 -15.72 -23.21
CA PRO A 65 4.13 -17.07 -22.77
C PRO A 65 4.53 -17.06 -21.28
N ASN A 66 4.24 -18.16 -20.58
CA ASN A 66 4.47 -18.27 -19.14
C ASN A 66 5.93 -18.03 -18.70
N ALA A 67 6.90 -18.34 -19.59
CA ALA A 67 8.32 -18.24 -19.27
C ALA A 67 8.81 -16.78 -19.09
N ILE A 68 8.25 -15.82 -19.83
CA ILE A 68 8.71 -14.41 -19.81
C ILE A 68 7.69 -13.45 -19.19
N ARG A 69 6.59 -13.97 -18.69
CA ARG A 69 5.45 -13.21 -18.16
C ARG A 69 5.86 -12.17 -17.14
N LEU A 70 6.63 -12.56 -16.12
CA LEU A 70 7.05 -11.67 -15.04
C LEU A 70 7.93 -10.52 -15.54
N VAL A 71 8.85 -10.80 -16.47
CA VAL A 71 9.75 -9.78 -17.03
C VAL A 71 8.96 -8.72 -17.81
N VAL A 72 7.99 -9.16 -18.60
CA VAL A 72 7.13 -8.22 -19.37
C VAL A 72 6.26 -7.38 -18.44
N GLN A 73 5.70 -7.95 -17.37
CA GLN A 73 4.94 -7.20 -16.38
C GLN A 73 5.78 -6.11 -15.73
N ILE A 74 6.99 -6.44 -15.25
CA ILE A 74 7.89 -5.47 -14.63
C ILE A 74 8.27 -4.37 -15.64
N THR A 75 8.52 -4.72 -16.91
CA THR A 75 8.86 -3.74 -17.95
C THR A 75 7.70 -2.77 -18.22
N ILE A 76 6.46 -3.25 -18.31
CA ILE A 76 5.27 -2.41 -18.47
C ILE A 76 5.10 -1.48 -17.26
N ILE A 77 5.22 -2.02 -16.04
CA ILE A 77 5.11 -1.22 -14.82
C ILE A 77 6.20 -0.15 -14.77
N ALA A 78 7.46 -0.51 -15.06
CA ALA A 78 8.58 0.42 -15.06
C ALA A 78 8.37 1.55 -16.08
N SER A 79 7.93 1.24 -17.29
CA SER A 79 7.63 2.23 -18.32
C SER A 79 6.55 3.22 -17.88
N LEU A 80 5.47 2.72 -17.27
CA LEU A 80 4.39 3.56 -16.73
C LEU A 80 4.86 4.45 -15.59
N VAL A 81 5.70 3.93 -14.71
CA VAL A 81 6.25 4.69 -13.58
C VAL A 81 7.17 5.81 -14.08
N ILE A 82 7.99 5.57 -15.11
CA ILE A 82 8.82 6.60 -15.73
C ILE A 82 7.94 7.71 -16.33
N VAL A 83 6.87 7.37 -17.02
CA VAL A 83 5.91 8.35 -17.56
C VAL A 83 5.26 9.16 -16.44
N ALA A 84 4.83 8.49 -15.37
CA ALA A 84 4.25 9.16 -14.20
C ALA A 84 5.25 10.12 -13.52
N ASP A 85 6.51 9.72 -13.39
CA ASP A 85 7.58 10.58 -12.85
C ASP A 85 7.81 11.81 -13.72
N GLN A 86 7.84 11.68 -15.05
CA GLN A 86 7.98 12.81 -15.96
C GLN A 86 6.80 13.80 -15.85
N ILE A 87 5.58 13.30 -15.70
CA ILE A 87 4.39 14.12 -15.48
C ILE A 87 4.51 14.86 -14.14
N LEU A 88 4.93 14.17 -13.08
CA LEU A 88 5.12 14.79 -11.77
C LEU A 88 6.21 15.89 -11.80
N ARG A 89 7.31 15.66 -12.53
CA ARG A 89 8.37 16.66 -12.72
C ARG A 89 7.89 17.91 -13.44
N ALA A 90 6.96 17.75 -14.38
CA ALA A 90 6.42 18.88 -15.13
C ALA A 90 5.49 19.77 -14.27
N TYR A 91 4.73 19.19 -13.35
CA TYR A 91 3.70 19.91 -12.58
C TYR A 91 4.10 20.24 -11.13
N ALA A 92 4.97 19.44 -10.51
CA ALA A 92 5.31 19.54 -9.10
C ALA A 92 6.80 19.24 -8.84
N PHE A 93 7.68 20.11 -9.36
CA PHE A 93 9.14 19.91 -9.34
C PHE A 93 9.71 19.70 -7.93
N GLU A 94 9.28 20.47 -6.92
CA GLU A 94 9.77 20.30 -5.54
C GLU A 94 9.36 18.96 -4.93
N MET A 95 8.14 18.48 -5.21
CA MET A 95 7.66 17.17 -4.76
C MET A 95 8.34 16.04 -5.53
N SER A 96 8.64 16.25 -6.82
CA SER A 96 9.35 15.27 -7.63
C SER A 96 10.76 14.99 -7.11
N GLN A 97 11.52 15.99 -6.67
CA GLN A 97 12.86 15.77 -6.10
C GLN A 97 12.81 14.89 -4.85
N ARG A 98 11.82 15.05 -4.02
CA ARG A 98 11.59 14.17 -2.84
C ARG A 98 11.11 12.79 -3.23
N LEU A 99 10.34 12.68 -4.31
CA LEU A 99 9.74 11.42 -4.77
C LEU A 99 10.61 10.64 -5.75
N SER A 100 11.65 11.23 -6.35
CA SER A 100 12.52 10.55 -7.32
C SER A 100 13.17 9.28 -6.72
N VAL A 101 13.49 9.30 -5.43
CA VAL A 101 13.99 8.12 -4.70
C VAL A 101 12.88 7.07 -4.55
N PHE A 102 11.61 7.47 -4.47
CA PHE A 102 10.48 6.57 -4.26
C PHE A 102 9.88 6.01 -5.54
N VAL A 103 10.22 6.57 -6.71
CA VAL A 103 9.82 6.05 -8.03
C VAL A 103 10.22 4.58 -8.18
N GLY A 104 11.43 4.23 -7.75
CA GLY A 104 11.89 2.85 -7.70
C GLY A 104 11.04 1.94 -6.82
N LEU A 105 10.48 2.47 -5.71
CA LEU A 105 9.60 1.73 -4.81
C LEU A 105 8.21 1.45 -5.41
N ILE A 106 7.76 2.23 -6.39
CA ILE A 106 6.51 1.94 -7.11
C ILE A 106 6.69 0.76 -8.06
N VAL A 107 7.83 0.69 -8.77
CA VAL A 107 8.13 -0.41 -9.71
C VAL A 107 8.21 -1.76 -8.97
N THR A 108 8.90 -1.78 -7.83
CA THR A 108 9.08 -2.98 -7.01
C THR A 108 7.97 -3.20 -5.99
N ASN A 109 6.89 -2.42 -6.06
CA ASN A 109 5.81 -2.50 -5.08
C ASN A 109 5.05 -3.83 -5.20
N CYS A 110 5.01 -4.56 -4.09
CA CYS A 110 4.38 -5.87 -4.02
C CYS A 110 2.88 -5.82 -4.36
N ILE A 111 2.20 -4.68 -4.13
CA ILE A 111 0.77 -4.53 -4.49
C ILE A 111 0.62 -4.52 -6.01
N VAL A 112 1.43 -3.72 -6.71
CA VAL A 112 1.34 -3.56 -8.17
C VAL A 112 1.64 -4.89 -8.84
N LEU A 113 2.75 -5.53 -8.45
CA LEU A 113 3.17 -6.81 -9.02
C LEU A 113 2.22 -7.94 -8.61
N GLY A 114 1.80 -7.98 -7.36
CA GLY A 114 0.87 -8.98 -6.84
C GLY A 114 -0.49 -8.94 -7.53
N ARG A 115 -1.08 -7.75 -7.74
CA ARG A 115 -2.37 -7.60 -8.44
C ARG A 115 -2.23 -7.84 -9.94
N ALA A 116 -1.11 -7.47 -10.55
CA ALA A 116 -0.81 -7.79 -11.94
C ALA A 116 -0.85 -9.30 -12.18
N GLU A 117 -0.21 -10.07 -11.32
CA GLU A 117 -0.09 -11.52 -11.45
C GLU A 117 -1.35 -12.27 -11.03
N THR A 118 -1.93 -11.90 -9.89
CA THR A 118 -3.06 -12.65 -9.32
C THR A 118 -4.38 -12.33 -10.00
N PHE A 119 -4.59 -11.09 -10.43
CA PHE A 119 -5.87 -10.63 -10.95
C PHE A 119 -5.84 -10.22 -12.43
N ALA A 120 -4.95 -9.31 -12.85
CA ALA A 120 -4.97 -8.77 -14.20
C ALA A 120 -4.68 -9.80 -15.28
N MET A 121 -3.80 -10.77 -15.00
CA MET A 121 -3.50 -11.88 -15.92
C MET A 121 -4.68 -12.86 -16.10
N ARG A 122 -5.61 -12.91 -15.17
CA ARG A 122 -6.73 -13.89 -15.19
C ARG A 122 -8.06 -13.30 -15.60
N ASN A 123 -8.24 -11.98 -15.47
CA ASN A 123 -9.50 -11.30 -15.70
C ASN A 123 -9.44 -10.36 -16.91
N PRO A 124 -10.60 -10.05 -17.53
CA PRO A 124 -10.68 -9.06 -18.61
C PRO A 124 -10.36 -7.64 -18.11
N VAL A 125 -10.13 -6.73 -19.05
CA VAL A 125 -9.64 -5.36 -18.77
C VAL A 125 -10.54 -4.59 -17.78
N TRP A 126 -11.86 -4.63 -17.99
CA TRP A 126 -12.78 -3.84 -17.17
C TRP A 126 -12.78 -4.19 -15.67
N PRO A 127 -12.92 -5.48 -15.27
CA PRO A 127 -12.74 -5.86 -13.87
C PRO A 127 -11.35 -5.55 -13.31
N SER A 128 -10.30 -5.66 -14.14
CA SER A 128 -8.92 -5.37 -13.72
C SER A 128 -8.70 -3.89 -13.40
N VAL A 129 -9.34 -2.99 -14.14
CA VAL A 129 -9.32 -1.55 -13.85
C VAL A 129 -10.03 -1.25 -12.52
N LEU A 130 -11.20 -1.84 -12.30
CA LEU A 130 -11.95 -1.65 -11.05
C LEU A 130 -11.22 -2.23 -9.84
N ASP A 131 -10.58 -3.37 -10.00
CA ASP A 131 -9.76 -3.97 -8.97
C ASP A 131 -8.52 -3.12 -8.64
N GLY A 132 -7.84 -2.59 -9.68
CA GLY A 132 -6.71 -1.67 -9.52
C GLY A 132 -7.10 -0.40 -8.77
N LEU A 133 -8.24 0.21 -9.11
CA LEU A 133 -8.78 1.36 -8.38
C LEU A 133 -9.13 1.02 -6.93
N GLY A 134 -9.82 -0.09 -6.70
CA GLY A 134 -10.22 -0.51 -5.36
C GLY A 134 -9.02 -0.76 -4.44
N ASN A 135 -8.03 -1.51 -4.92
CA ASN A 135 -6.80 -1.78 -4.17
C ASN A 135 -5.94 -0.52 -3.97
N GLY A 136 -5.87 0.36 -4.98
CA GLY A 136 -5.18 1.65 -4.86
C GLY A 136 -5.82 2.57 -3.81
N LEU A 137 -7.14 2.65 -3.77
CA LEU A 137 -7.87 3.42 -2.75
C LEU A 137 -7.72 2.79 -1.36
N GLY A 138 -7.81 1.47 -1.25
CA GLY A 138 -7.58 0.76 0.01
C GLY A 138 -6.18 0.99 0.58
N TYR A 139 -5.17 0.93 -0.28
CA TYR A 139 -3.80 1.28 0.08
C TYR A 139 -3.67 2.74 0.52
N SER A 140 -4.25 3.67 -0.25
CA SER A 140 -4.21 5.11 0.03
C SER A 140 -4.80 5.45 1.39
N LEU A 141 -5.91 4.80 1.75
CA LEU A 141 -6.57 5.01 3.04
C LEU A 141 -5.65 4.64 4.21
N VAL A 142 -5.03 3.47 4.17
CA VAL A 142 -4.12 3.02 5.23
C VAL A 142 -2.86 3.90 5.27
N LEU A 143 -2.31 4.26 4.09
CA LEU A 143 -1.14 5.12 4.00
C LEU A 143 -1.38 6.49 4.64
N MET A 144 -2.52 7.11 4.32
CA MET A 144 -2.92 8.39 4.87
C MET A 144 -3.15 8.33 6.39
N LEU A 145 -3.76 7.24 6.87
CA LEU A 145 -3.97 7.02 8.31
C LEU A 145 -2.64 6.92 9.07
N VAL A 146 -1.71 6.12 8.54
CA VAL A 146 -0.38 5.96 9.15
C VAL A 146 0.40 7.27 9.09
N ALA A 147 0.35 8.00 7.97
CA ALA A 147 1.02 9.29 7.82
C ALA A 147 0.45 10.34 8.79
N ALA A 148 -0.88 10.39 8.97
CA ALA A 148 -1.53 11.30 9.91
C ALA A 148 -1.08 11.03 11.36
N ILE A 149 -0.99 9.78 11.77
CA ILE A 149 -0.51 9.40 13.11
C ILE A 149 0.97 9.76 13.27
N ARG A 150 1.80 9.47 12.29
CA ARG A 150 3.26 9.73 12.34
C ARG A 150 3.57 11.22 12.34
N GLU A 151 2.99 12.00 11.43
CA GLU A 151 3.21 13.45 11.36
C GLU A 151 2.60 14.15 12.58
N GLY A 152 1.40 13.73 13.01
CA GLY A 152 0.73 14.30 14.17
C GLY A 152 1.50 14.09 15.48
N LEU A 153 1.99 12.87 15.74
CA LEU A 153 2.74 12.55 16.96
C LEU A 153 4.23 12.90 16.85
N GLY A 154 4.80 12.86 15.64
CA GLY A 154 6.21 13.11 15.41
C GLY A 154 6.57 14.57 15.31
N ALA A 155 5.77 15.36 14.61
CA ALA A 155 6.02 16.79 14.36
C ALA A 155 4.99 17.72 15.00
N GLY A 156 3.85 17.20 15.48
CA GLY A 156 2.74 18.02 15.98
C GLY A 156 2.07 18.84 14.88
N ALA A 157 2.29 18.46 13.62
CA ALA A 157 1.77 19.13 12.42
C ALA A 157 0.94 18.16 11.59
N LEU A 158 0.04 18.69 10.77
CA LEU A 158 -0.67 17.97 9.73
C LEU A 158 -0.61 18.80 8.45
N PHE A 159 -0.14 18.20 7.35
CA PHE A 159 0.13 18.92 6.08
C PHE A 159 1.11 20.10 6.23
N GLY A 160 2.07 20.03 7.17
CA GLY A 160 3.00 21.12 7.44
C GLY A 160 2.42 22.27 8.25
N VAL A 161 1.14 22.23 8.62
CA VAL A 161 0.51 23.23 9.49
C VAL A 161 0.61 22.74 10.94
N GLN A 162 1.22 23.55 11.80
CA GLN A 162 1.35 23.24 13.22
C GLN A 162 -0.03 23.26 13.91
N LEU A 163 -0.50 22.09 14.36
CA LEU A 163 -1.76 21.94 15.10
C LEU A 163 -1.54 21.95 16.61
N LEU A 164 -0.39 21.46 17.08
CA LEU A 164 -0.07 21.40 18.50
C LEU A 164 1.01 22.44 18.85
N PRO A 165 0.81 23.25 19.89
CA PRO A 165 1.82 24.20 20.34
C PRO A 165 3.05 23.44 20.83
N LEU A 166 4.18 23.58 20.12
CA LEU A 166 5.45 22.96 20.48
C LEU A 166 6.01 23.54 21.79
N ALA A 167 6.71 22.71 22.56
CA ALA A 167 7.43 23.16 23.76
C ALA A 167 8.49 24.23 23.45
N SER A 168 9.04 24.26 22.23
CA SER A 168 9.97 25.29 21.76
C SER A 168 9.33 26.67 21.57
N SER A 169 8.01 26.73 21.40
CA SER A 169 7.22 27.97 21.29
C SER A 169 6.40 28.27 22.55
N GLY A 170 6.72 27.64 23.71
CA GLY A 170 6.01 27.82 24.96
C GLY A 170 4.80 26.89 25.17
N GLY A 171 4.63 25.89 24.32
CA GLY A 171 3.59 24.89 24.43
C GLY A 171 4.01 23.70 25.32
N TRP A 172 3.08 22.75 25.52
CA TRP A 172 3.28 21.55 26.36
C TRP A 172 3.64 20.29 25.58
N PHE A 173 3.60 20.35 24.22
CA PHE A 173 3.85 19.19 23.39
C PHE A 173 5.34 19.07 23.02
N GLN A 174 5.95 17.94 23.38
CA GLN A 174 7.29 17.57 22.94
C GLN A 174 7.18 16.60 21.74
N PRO A 175 7.74 16.96 20.56
CA PRO A 175 7.69 16.08 19.40
C PRO A 175 8.45 14.77 19.69
N LEU A 176 7.77 13.64 19.46
CA LEU A 176 8.39 12.33 19.56
C LEU A 176 9.22 12.06 18.29
N GLY A 177 10.50 12.42 18.29
CA GLY A 177 11.39 12.17 17.15
C GLY A 177 11.48 10.70 16.71
N PHE A 178 11.22 9.76 17.63
CA PHE A 178 11.12 8.34 17.31
C PHE A 178 10.01 8.03 16.30
N MET A 179 8.91 8.78 16.30
CA MET A 179 7.79 8.57 15.36
C MET A 179 8.13 8.92 13.91
N LEU A 180 9.15 9.76 13.68
CA LEU A 180 9.64 10.07 12.33
C LEU A 180 10.60 9.01 11.77
N LEU A 181 11.13 8.12 12.61
CA LEU A 181 11.99 7.02 12.21
C LEU A 181 11.19 5.87 11.55
N ALA A 182 11.81 5.17 10.59
CA ALA A 182 11.19 4.05 9.88
C ALA A 182 10.59 2.95 10.78
N PRO A 183 11.22 2.54 11.91
CA PRO A 183 10.67 1.52 12.80
C PRO A 183 9.30 1.84 13.37
N SER A 184 8.97 3.11 13.58
CA SER A 184 7.68 3.52 14.14
C SER A 184 6.50 3.12 13.25
N ALA A 185 6.68 3.13 11.93
CA ALA A 185 5.64 2.72 10.99
C ALA A 185 5.29 1.23 11.14
N PHE A 186 6.26 0.36 11.43
CA PHE A 186 6.00 -1.06 11.71
C PHE A 186 5.09 -1.22 12.93
N PHE A 187 5.39 -0.49 14.02
CA PHE A 187 4.57 -0.55 15.23
C PHE A 187 3.13 -0.06 14.96
N ILE A 188 2.98 1.05 14.24
CA ILE A 188 1.66 1.61 13.92
C ILE A 188 0.88 0.64 13.01
N ILE A 189 1.50 0.12 11.94
CA ILE A 189 0.86 -0.83 11.02
C ILE A 189 0.54 -2.13 11.75
N GLY A 190 1.47 -2.66 12.55
CA GLY A 190 1.25 -3.87 13.34
C GLY A 190 0.09 -3.71 14.34
N LEU A 191 0.02 -2.58 15.02
CA LEU A 191 -1.05 -2.27 15.96
C LEU A 191 -2.40 -2.07 15.24
N LEU A 192 -2.37 -1.46 14.05
CA LEU A 192 -3.54 -1.31 13.19
C LEU A 192 -4.08 -2.68 12.75
N ILE A 193 -3.19 -3.55 12.25
CA ILE A 193 -3.55 -4.92 11.84
C ILE A 193 -4.11 -5.70 13.04
N TRP A 194 -3.45 -5.62 14.19
CA TRP A 194 -3.91 -6.27 15.41
C TRP A 194 -5.30 -5.79 15.82
N ALA A 195 -5.55 -4.48 15.80
CA ALA A 195 -6.85 -3.90 16.15
C ALA A 195 -7.96 -4.35 15.18
N ILE A 196 -7.66 -4.43 13.87
CA ILE A 196 -8.63 -4.89 12.86
C ILE A 196 -8.91 -6.38 13.05
N ARG A 197 -7.89 -7.23 13.20
CA ARG A 197 -8.05 -8.68 13.39
C ARG A 197 -8.76 -9.04 14.69
N THR A 198 -8.56 -8.26 15.75
CA THR A 198 -9.28 -8.45 17.01
C THR A 198 -10.78 -8.16 16.85
N ARG A 199 -11.15 -7.22 15.99
CA ARG A 199 -12.57 -6.91 15.71
C ARG A 199 -13.20 -7.82 14.66
N ARG A 200 -12.38 -8.47 13.81
CA ARG A 200 -12.82 -9.36 12.73
C ARG A 200 -12.03 -10.68 12.78
N PRO A 201 -12.42 -11.63 13.65
CA PRO A 201 -11.72 -12.91 13.80
C PRO A 201 -11.77 -13.77 12.52
N GLU A 202 -12.67 -13.50 11.58
CA GLU A 202 -12.76 -14.18 10.28
C GLU A 202 -11.54 -13.93 9.38
N GLN A 203 -10.74 -12.88 9.65
CA GLN A 203 -9.52 -12.55 8.91
C GLN A 203 -8.26 -13.19 9.51
N VAL A 204 -8.39 -13.94 10.60
CA VAL A 204 -7.30 -14.71 11.18
C VAL A 204 -7.13 -15.98 10.37
N GLU A 205 -5.96 -16.16 9.77
CA GLU A 205 -5.62 -17.41 9.09
C GLU A 205 -5.64 -18.57 10.10
N PRO A 206 -6.25 -19.72 9.75
CA PRO A 206 -6.17 -20.91 10.59
C PRO A 206 -4.70 -21.34 10.70
N ASP A 207 -4.30 -21.80 11.88
CA ASP A 207 -2.95 -22.27 12.14
C ASP A 207 -2.55 -23.34 11.10
N GLU A 208 -1.62 -22.99 10.20
CA GLU A 208 -1.11 -23.93 9.17
C GLU A 208 -0.43 -25.15 9.79
N PHE A 209 0.04 -25.02 11.02
CA PHE A 209 0.64 -26.11 11.79
C PHE A 209 -0.11 -26.25 13.12
N PRO A 210 -1.18 -27.08 13.20
CA PRO A 210 -1.70 -27.48 14.49
C PRO A 210 -0.56 -28.16 15.24
N LEU A 211 -0.11 -27.53 16.35
CA LEU A 211 0.84 -28.15 17.26
C LEU A 211 0.23 -29.50 17.61
N ARG A 212 0.78 -30.57 17.05
CA ARG A 212 0.40 -31.92 17.37
C ARG A 212 0.67 -32.08 18.86
N GLU A 213 -0.39 -31.97 19.67
CA GLU A 213 -0.31 -32.39 21.06
C GLU A 213 0.31 -33.77 21.05
N ARG A 214 1.52 -33.86 21.55
CA ARG A 214 2.14 -35.14 21.83
C ARG A 214 1.24 -35.83 22.85
N SER A 215 0.27 -36.56 22.34
CA SER A 215 -0.46 -37.53 23.13
C SER A 215 0.60 -38.41 23.81
N GLY A 216 0.87 -38.12 25.08
CA GLY A 216 1.68 -38.97 25.93
C GLY A 216 0.92 -40.22 26.21
N GLY A 217 1.22 -41.26 25.46
CA GLY A 217 0.62 -42.55 25.66
C GLY A 217 1.13 -43.60 24.67
N ASP A 218 2.41 -43.90 24.77
CA ASP A 218 2.94 -45.20 24.42
C ASP A 218 4.34 -45.35 25.07
N ARG A 219 4.32 -45.81 26.28
CA ARG A 219 5.45 -46.54 26.86
C ARG A 219 5.08 -48.02 26.86
N PRO A 220 5.94 -48.92 26.32
CA PRO A 220 5.79 -50.36 26.46
C PRO A 220 5.98 -50.80 27.91
#